data_f0bd5b48e755c2125d9ed6606f417431
#
_entry.id   f0bd5b48e755c2125d9ed6606f417431
#
_cell.length_a   1.000
_cell.length_b   1.000
_cell.length_c   1.000
_cell.angle_alpha   90.00
_cell.angle_beta   90.00
_cell.angle_gamma   90.00
#
_symmetry.space_group_name_H-M   'P 1'
#
loop_
_entity.id
_entity.type
_entity.pdbx_description
1 polymer ?
#
loop_
_entity_poly.entity_id
_entity_poly.type
_entity_poly.pdbx_seq_one_letter_code
_entity_poly.pdbx_strand_id
1 'polypeptide(L)'
;MLPLSIFVVAQDNEAEDEVEEVVVTGIKKSLISAIDIKRNNVGVVDAITAEDFGKFPDNNLAESLARVVGIGIDRSNVEGERVAVRGFGPELNLVTLNGRQMPTVPGQWGGGRSFNFGDISSHGISAVEVYKSTNSSLPSGGIGSTINMVTTKPLSINGSLNSFSVDLLKDSTSE
;
A
#
# COMPACT_ATOMS: atom_id res chain seq x y z
N MET A 1 45.79 -8.09 -52.61
CA MET A 1 44.92 -7.06 -52.03
C MET A 1 43.57 -7.71 -51.85
N LEU A 2 43.32 -8.22 -50.65
CA LEU A 2 42.05 -8.93 -50.32
C LEU A 2 41.17 -7.94 -49.49
N PRO A 3 39.86 -7.83 -49.75
CA PRO A 3 39.01 -7.00 -48.97
C PRO A 3 38.58 -7.74 -47.68
N LEU A 4 38.76 -7.05 -46.55
CA LEU A 4 38.34 -7.48 -45.23
C LEU A 4 36.82 -7.18 -45.08
N SER A 5 35.99 -8.20 -45.11
CA SER A 5 34.55 -8.09 -44.85
C SER A 5 34.33 -8.04 -43.33
N ILE A 6 33.86 -6.91 -42.86
CA ILE A 6 33.42 -6.70 -41.48
C ILE A 6 32.02 -7.28 -41.37
N PHE A 7 31.85 -8.37 -40.60
CA PHE A 7 30.56 -8.84 -40.15
C PHE A 7 30.08 -7.97 -38.98
N VAL A 8 29.05 -7.19 -39.20
CA VAL A 8 28.30 -6.53 -38.11
C VAL A 8 27.30 -7.53 -37.58
N VAL A 9 27.53 -8.04 -36.39
CA VAL A 9 26.54 -8.82 -35.65
C VAL A 9 25.57 -7.83 -35.04
N ALA A 10 24.34 -7.80 -35.53
CA ALA A 10 23.24 -7.14 -34.87
C ALA A 10 22.93 -7.90 -33.58
N GLN A 11 23.08 -7.24 -32.46
CA GLN A 11 22.70 -7.73 -31.15
C GLN A 11 21.19 -7.43 -30.98
N ASP A 12 20.37 -8.45 -31.13
CA ASP A 12 18.94 -8.37 -30.82
C ASP A 12 18.76 -8.06 -29.33
N ASN A 13 18.08 -6.95 -29.04
CA ASN A 13 17.66 -6.56 -27.70
C ASN A 13 16.43 -7.41 -27.28
N GLU A 14 16.65 -8.60 -26.77
CA GLU A 14 15.59 -9.41 -26.14
C GLU A 14 15.27 -9.00 -24.69
N ALA A 15 15.88 -7.92 -24.18
CA ALA A 15 15.75 -7.55 -22.75
C ALA A 15 14.54 -6.66 -22.41
N GLU A 16 13.84 -6.10 -23.41
CA GLU A 16 12.73 -5.19 -23.13
C GLU A 16 11.36 -5.90 -22.96
N ASP A 17 11.17 -7.05 -23.57
CA ASP A 17 9.88 -7.77 -23.51
C ASP A 17 9.64 -8.51 -22.18
N GLU A 18 10.70 -8.97 -21.49
CA GLU A 18 10.56 -9.67 -20.21
C GLU A 18 10.11 -8.76 -19.06
N VAL A 19 10.49 -7.48 -19.10
CA VAL A 19 10.15 -6.51 -18.02
C VAL A 19 8.68 -6.12 -18.08
N GLU A 20 8.10 -5.96 -19.26
CA GLU A 20 6.67 -5.64 -19.44
C GLU A 20 5.77 -6.79 -19.00
N GLU A 21 6.13 -8.01 -19.30
CA GLU A 21 5.33 -9.19 -18.94
C GLU A 21 5.29 -9.43 -17.43
N VAL A 22 6.38 -9.20 -16.71
CA VAL A 22 6.46 -9.31 -15.26
C VAL A 22 5.59 -8.25 -14.58
N VAL A 23 5.57 -7.03 -15.06
CA VAL A 23 4.73 -5.95 -14.51
C VAL A 23 3.24 -6.26 -14.71
N VAL A 24 2.84 -6.72 -15.90
CA VAL A 24 1.44 -7.06 -16.19
C VAL A 24 0.97 -8.24 -15.36
N THR A 25 1.78 -9.26 -15.15
CA THR A 25 1.42 -10.42 -14.30
C THR A 25 1.30 -10.04 -12.84
N GLY A 26 2.17 -9.15 -12.33
CA GLY A 26 2.08 -8.63 -10.97
C GLY A 26 0.79 -7.86 -10.69
N ILE A 27 0.38 -6.93 -11.58
CA ILE A 27 -0.88 -6.19 -11.44
C ILE A 27 -2.08 -7.12 -11.47
N LYS A 28 -2.10 -8.08 -12.39
CA LYS A 28 -3.18 -9.06 -12.49
C LYS A 28 -3.32 -9.89 -11.21
N LYS A 29 -2.20 -10.33 -10.62
CA LYS A 29 -2.19 -11.10 -9.38
C LYS A 29 -2.70 -10.27 -8.19
N SER A 30 -2.28 -9.01 -8.09
CA SER A 30 -2.76 -8.07 -7.09
C SER A 30 -4.28 -7.88 -7.17
N LEU A 31 -4.81 -7.61 -8.36
CA LEU A 31 -6.25 -7.45 -8.56
C LEU A 31 -7.04 -8.71 -8.21
N ILE A 32 -6.55 -9.90 -8.57
CA ILE A 32 -7.19 -11.17 -8.21
C ILE A 32 -7.20 -11.33 -6.70
N SER A 33 -6.08 -11.10 -6.03
CA SER A 33 -5.99 -11.18 -4.57
C SER A 33 -6.94 -10.20 -3.87
N ALA A 34 -7.04 -8.95 -4.33
CA ALA A 34 -7.97 -7.97 -3.79
C ALA A 34 -9.44 -8.39 -4.01
N ILE A 35 -9.76 -8.97 -5.17
CA ILE A 35 -11.11 -9.49 -5.48
C ILE A 35 -11.44 -10.70 -4.58
N ASP A 36 -10.49 -11.59 -4.35
CA ASP A 36 -10.68 -12.75 -3.48
C ASP A 36 -10.93 -12.34 -2.02
N ILE A 37 -10.21 -11.34 -1.52
CA ILE A 37 -10.47 -10.76 -0.20
C ILE A 37 -11.89 -10.23 -0.13
N LYS A 38 -12.35 -9.46 -1.13
CA LYS A 38 -13.73 -8.95 -1.19
C LYS A 38 -14.77 -10.05 -1.23
N ARG A 39 -14.54 -11.11 -2.01
CA ARG A 39 -15.49 -12.22 -2.18
C ARG A 39 -15.63 -13.08 -0.93
N ASN A 40 -14.54 -13.28 -0.20
CA ASN A 40 -14.48 -14.14 0.97
C ASN A 40 -14.91 -13.44 2.27
N ASN A 41 -15.06 -12.12 2.25
CA ASN A 41 -15.51 -11.37 3.42
C ASN A 41 -17.01 -11.13 3.39
N VAL A 42 -17.62 -11.16 4.60
CA VAL A 42 -19.00 -10.77 4.80
C VAL A 42 -19.06 -9.26 4.99
N GLY A 43 -19.76 -8.57 4.08
CA GLY A 43 -19.91 -7.12 4.12
C GLY A 43 -19.09 -6.38 3.07
N VAL A 44 -19.01 -5.06 3.19
CA VAL A 44 -18.30 -4.20 2.24
C VAL A 44 -16.87 -4.03 2.70
N VAL A 45 -15.97 -4.68 1.97
CA VAL A 45 -14.52 -4.63 2.21
C VAL A 45 -13.81 -4.21 0.93
N ASP A 46 -12.87 -3.31 1.05
CA ASP A 46 -11.88 -3.01 0.01
C ASP A 46 -10.50 -3.40 0.49
N ALA A 47 -9.67 -3.91 -0.40
CA ALA A 47 -8.30 -4.30 -0.08
C ALA A 47 -7.31 -3.75 -1.10
N ILE A 48 -6.15 -3.33 -0.61
CA ILE A 48 -4.95 -3.03 -1.39
C ILE A 48 -3.88 -4.02 -0.98
N THR A 49 -3.16 -4.58 -1.94
CA THR A 49 -2.10 -5.56 -1.66
C THR A 49 -0.71 -4.93 -1.83
N ALA A 50 0.31 -5.57 -1.28
CA ALA A 50 1.70 -5.09 -1.30
C ALA A 50 2.24 -4.88 -2.73
N GLU A 51 1.76 -5.66 -3.69
CA GLU A 51 2.14 -5.50 -5.09
C GLU A 51 1.68 -4.16 -5.66
N ASP A 52 0.64 -3.55 -5.08
CA ASP A 52 0.17 -2.21 -5.45
C ASP A 52 0.97 -1.11 -4.74
N PHE A 53 1.43 -1.35 -3.50
CA PHE A 53 2.24 -0.38 -2.76
C PHE A 53 3.61 -0.12 -3.39
N GLY A 54 4.25 -1.16 -3.94
CA GLY A 54 5.60 -1.07 -4.53
C GLY A 54 5.67 -0.49 -5.93
N LYS A 55 4.54 -0.31 -6.62
CA LYS A 55 4.49 0.15 -8.02
C LYS A 55 4.26 1.65 -8.18
N PHE A 56 3.84 2.29 -7.13
CA PHE A 56 3.57 3.71 -7.13
C PHE A 56 4.57 4.43 -6.21
N PRO A 57 5.00 5.61 -6.57
CA PRO A 57 5.90 6.42 -5.74
C PRO A 57 5.14 7.03 -4.56
N ASP A 58 4.49 6.19 -3.76
CA ASP A 58 3.78 6.62 -2.58
C ASP A 58 4.75 6.73 -1.42
N ASN A 59 4.85 7.91 -0.83
CA ASN A 59 5.75 8.17 0.27
C ASN A 59 5.35 7.41 1.55
N ASN A 60 4.04 7.17 1.72
CA ASN A 60 3.53 6.47 2.88
C ASN A 60 2.23 5.70 2.59
N LEU A 61 1.77 4.94 3.60
CA LEU A 61 0.59 4.09 3.50
C LEU A 61 -0.71 4.87 3.28
N ALA A 62 -0.82 6.10 3.82
CA ALA A 62 -2.01 6.93 3.63
C ALA A 62 -2.22 7.29 2.14
N GLU A 63 -1.13 7.62 1.44
CA GLU A 63 -1.19 7.96 0.01
C GLU A 63 -1.72 6.78 -0.83
N SER A 64 -1.26 5.57 -0.51
CA SER A 64 -1.77 4.36 -1.15
C SER A 64 -3.24 4.13 -0.87
N LEU A 65 -3.70 4.39 0.35
CA LEU A 65 -5.10 4.26 0.74
C LEU A 65 -6.03 5.26 0.02
N ALA A 66 -5.53 6.41 -0.43
CA ALA A 66 -6.31 7.37 -1.20
C ALA A 66 -6.89 6.81 -2.50
N ARG A 67 -6.30 5.75 -3.03
CA ARG A 67 -6.78 5.06 -4.25
C ARG A 67 -8.03 4.22 -4.02
N VAL A 68 -8.32 3.90 -2.77
CA VAL A 68 -9.54 3.16 -2.43
C VAL A 68 -10.73 4.11 -2.50
N VAL A 69 -11.78 3.71 -3.22
CA VAL A 69 -12.99 4.51 -3.40
C VAL A 69 -13.59 4.90 -2.04
N GLY A 70 -13.85 6.18 -1.86
CA GLY A 70 -14.47 6.70 -0.63
C GLY A 70 -13.51 6.87 0.54
N ILE A 71 -12.20 6.85 0.28
CA ILE A 71 -11.18 7.24 1.25
C ILE A 71 -10.66 8.63 0.90
N GLY A 72 -10.65 9.51 1.88
CA GLY A 72 -9.99 10.81 1.84
C GLY A 72 -8.77 10.81 2.75
N ILE A 73 -7.76 11.59 2.39
CA ILE A 73 -6.56 11.76 3.21
C ILE A 73 -6.53 13.18 3.77
N ASP A 74 -6.20 13.29 5.03
CA ASP A 74 -5.82 14.53 5.68
C ASP A 74 -4.29 14.63 5.64
N ARG A 75 -3.78 15.75 5.10
CA ARG A 75 -2.35 16.00 4.91
C ARG A 75 -1.84 17.01 5.90
N SER A 76 -0.72 16.69 6.52
CA SER A 76 0.07 17.62 7.30
C SER A 76 1.47 17.71 6.69
N ASN A 77 1.97 18.93 6.51
CA ASN A 77 3.30 19.16 5.91
C ASN A 77 3.51 18.43 4.56
N VAL A 78 2.48 18.46 3.67
CA VAL A 78 2.48 17.86 2.34
C VAL A 78 2.28 16.34 2.34
N GLU A 79 2.56 15.64 3.44
CA GLU A 79 2.40 14.18 3.54
C GLU A 79 1.03 13.78 4.09
N GLY A 80 0.51 12.64 3.60
CA GLY A 80 -0.72 12.05 4.13
C GLY A 80 -0.50 11.50 5.54
N GLU A 81 -1.23 12.00 6.51
CA GLU A 81 -1.12 11.53 7.90
C GLU A 81 -2.32 10.69 8.34
N ARG A 82 -3.51 11.18 8.05
CA ARG A 82 -4.75 10.62 8.58
C ARG A 82 -5.70 10.24 7.47
N VAL A 83 -6.54 9.26 7.75
CA VAL A 83 -7.44 8.69 6.77
C VAL A 83 -8.88 8.85 7.22
N ALA A 84 -9.70 9.47 6.38
CA ALA A 84 -11.14 9.58 6.52
C ALA A 84 -11.82 8.58 5.57
N VAL A 85 -12.84 7.85 6.03
CA VAL A 85 -13.54 6.85 5.23
C VAL A 85 -15.00 7.22 5.07
N ARG A 86 -15.48 7.37 3.85
CA ARG A 86 -16.87 7.74 3.51
C ARG A 86 -17.36 9.01 4.19
N GLY A 87 -16.48 10.01 4.38
CA GLY A 87 -16.78 11.25 5.03
C GLY A 87 -16.79 11.21 6.57
N PHE A 88 -16.55 10.04 7.16
CA PHE A 88 -16.29 9.95 8.61
C PHE A 88 -14.87 10.36 8.91
N GLY A 89 -14.69 11.24 9.90
CA GLY A 89 -13.38 11.73 10.30
C GLY A 89 -12.44 10.62 10.80
N PRO A 90 -11.13 10.90 10.80
CA PRO A 90 -10.11 9.92 11.18
C PRO A 90 -10.30 9.32 12.58
N GLU A 91 -10.88 10.08 13.50
CA GLU A 91 -11.15 9.69 14.89
C GLU A 91 -12.24 8.63 15.03
N LEU A 92 -13.08 8.43 13.99
CA LEU A 92 -14.16 7.44 13.96
C LEU A 92 -13.73 6.11 13.34
N ASN A 93 -12.51 6.03 12.83
CA ASN A 93 -11.96 4.82 12.26
C ASN A 93 -11.15 4.04 13.29
N LEU A 94 -11.28 2.72 13.27
CA LEU A 94 -10.45 1.82 14.05
C LEU A 94 -9.31 1.30 13.18
N VAL A 95 -8.08 1.48 13.64
CA VAL A 95 -6.90 0.93 12.95
C VAL A 95 -6.37 -0.27 13.72
N THR A 96 -6.14 -1.36 12.99
CA THR A 96 -5.62 -2.61 13.54
C THR A 96 -4.40 -3.08 12.74
N LEU A 97 -3.50 -3.79 13.39
CA LEU A 97 -2.39 -4.49 12.79
C LEU A 97 -2.57 -5.98 13.06
N ASN A 98 -2.75 -6.77 12.02
CA ASN A 98 -3.05 -8.20 12.12
C ASN A 98 -4.25 -8.50 13.07
N GLY A 99 -5.29 -7.66 13.00
CA GLY A 99 -6.47 -7.77 13.85
C GLY A 99 -6.33 -7.22 15.27
N ARG A 100 -5.16 -6.71 15.66
CA ARG A 100 -4.93 -6.10 16.98
C ARG A 100 -4.99 -4.58 16.87
N GLN A 101 -5.72 -3.94 17.78
CA GLN A 101 -5.86 -2.50 17.81
C GLN A 101 -4.51 -1.81 17.96
N MET A 102 -4.26 -0.84 17.09
CA MET A 102 -3.08 0.01 17.17
C MET A 102 -3.28 1.13 18.19
N PRO A 103 -2.20 1.54 18.87
CA PRO A 103 -2.26 2.69 19.76
C PRO A 103 -2.53 3.96 18.95
N THR A 104 -3.34 4.83 19.51
CA THR A 104 -3.59 6.18 19.00
C THR A 104 -2.93 7.19 19.92
N VAL A 105 -2.27 8.18 19.36
CA VAL A 105 -1.69 9.25 20.15
C VAL A 105 -2.79 10.30 20.38
N PRO A 106 -3.10 10.65 21.62
CA PRO A 106 -3.97 11.78 21.90
C PRO A 106 -3.31 13.03 21.30
N GLY A 107 -3.96 13.62 20.31
CA GLY A 107 -3.41 14.80 19.64
C GLY A 107 -3.34 15.99 20.62
N GLN A 108 -2.27 16.77 20.52
CA GLN A 108 -2.08 18.01 21.26
C GLN A 108 -3.16 19.07 20.93
N TRP A 109 -3.98 18.82 19.90
CA TRP A 109 -5.03 19.67 19.35
C TRP A 109 -6.40 18.99 19.27
N GLY A 110 -6.73 18.16 20.25
CA GLY A 110 -8.10 17.67 20.45
C GLY A 110 -8.54 16.43 19.66
N GLY A 111 -7.64 15.70 19.02
CA GLY A 111 -7.98 14.49 18.28
C GLY A 111 -7.51 13.21 18.96
N GLY A 112 -8.27 12.68 19.93
CA GLY A 112 -7.80 11.61 20.80
C GLY A 112 -7.83 10.19 20.22
N ARG A 113 -8.33 9.92 19.02
CA ARG A 113 -8.49 8.55 18.49
C ARG A 113 -7.99 8.35 17.05
N SER A 114 -7.51 9.39 16.40
CA SER A 114 -6.99 9.28 15.05
C SER A 114 -5.63 8.58 15.05
N PHE A 115 -5.42 7.73 14.04
CA PHE A 115 -4.15 7.05 13.83
C PHE A 115 -3.33 7.82 12.79
N ASN A 116 -2.02 7.98 13.04
CA ASN A 116 -1.09 8.58 12.10
C ASN A 116 -0.46 7.50 11.23
N PHE A 117 -0.75 7.52 9.93
CA PHE A 117 -0.18 6.59 8.95
C PHE A 117 1.19 7.03 8.42
N GLY A 118 1.58 8.29 8.64
CA GLY A 118 2.88 8.81 8.21
C GLY A 118 4.06 8.09 8.85
N ASP A 119 3.86 7.55 10.06
CA ASP A 119 4.91 6.83 10.79
C ASP A 119 5.04 5.35 10.39
N ILE A 120 4.17 4.87 9.48
CA ILE A 120 4.15 3.46 9.06
C ILE A 120 4.72 3.31 7.65
N SER A 121 5.85 2.62 7.56
CA SER A 121 6.42 2.24 6.28
C SER A 121 5.55 1.22 5.56
N SER A 122 5.32 1.42 4.27
CA SER A 122 4.60 0.49 3.40
C SER A 122 5.34 -0.84 3.18
N HIS A 123 6.65 -0.87 3.35
CA HIS A 123 7.50 -2.04 3.03
C HIS A 123 7.23 -3.29 3.87
N GLY A 124 6.72 -3.15 5.09
CA GLY A 124 6.39 -4.27 5.97
C GLY A 124 4.95 -4.79 5.85
N ILE A 125 4.12 -4.11 5.07
CA ILE A 125 2.69 -4.39 4.94
C ILE A 125 2.44 -5.20 3.67
N SER A 126 1.79 -6.35 3.81
CA SER A 126 1.43 -7.21 2.67
C SER A 126 0.06 -6.89 2.10
N ALA A 127 -0.85 -6.37 2.92
CA ALA A 127 -2.16 -5.92 2.48
C ALA A 127 -2.74 -4.92 3.48
N VAL A 128 -3.64 -4.07 3.01
CA VAL A 128 -4.51 -3.26 3.86
C VAL A 128 -5.95 -3.54 3.48
N GLU A 129 -6.73 -3.94 4.45
CA GLU A 129 -8.14 -4.26 4.32
C GLU A 129 -8.97 -3.15 4.98
N VAL A 130 -9.86 -2.54 4.22
CA VAL A 130 -10.75 -1.48 4.71
C VAL A 130 -12.17 -2.01 4.81
N TYR A 131 -12.57 -2.32 6.02
CA TYR A 131 -13.92 -2.77 6.34
C TYR A 131 -14.85 -1.57 6.47
N LYS A 132 -15.67 -1.35 5.48
CA LYS A 132 -16.63 -0.24 5.41
C LYS A 132 -17.98 -0.58 6.06
N SER A 133 -18.20 -1.85 6.37
CA SER A 133 -19.33 -2.32 7.15
C SER A 133 -18.86 -3.04 8.40
N THR A 134 -19.65 -2.95 9.46
CA THR A 134 -19.36 -3.66 10.70
C THR A 134 -19.54 -5.17 10.52
N ASN A 135 -18.65 -5.94 11.15
CA ASN A 135 -18.72 -7.39 11.21
C ASN A 135 -18.45 -7.84 12.65
N SER A 136 -19.15 -8.86 13.11
CA SER A 136 -19.00 -9.39 14.47
C SER A 136 -17.63 -10.00 14.77
N SER A 137 -16.85 -10.33 13.75
CA SER A 137 -15.47 -10.82 13.89
C SER A 137 -14.45 -9.72 14.13
N LEU A 138 -14.82 -8.46 13.88
CA LEU A 138 -13.93 -7.33 14.04
C LEU A 138 -14.03 -6.74 15.45
N PRO A 139 -12.93 -6.18 15.99
CA PRO A 139 -12.98 -5.44 17.23
C PRO A 139 -13.95 -4.26 17.14
N SER A 140 -14.66 -3.99 18.22
CA SER A 140 -15.58 -2.84 18.30
C SER A 140 -14.81 -1.53 18.41
N GLY A 141 -15.35 -0.45 17.84
CA GLY A 141 -14.78 0.90 17.96
C GLY A 141 -14.63 1.67 16.67
N GLY A 142 -14.75 1.03 15.51
CA GLY A 142 -14.73 1.69 14.21
C GLY A 142 -16.14 1.99 13.70
N ILE A 143 -16.71 3.13 14.10
CA ILE A 143 -18.03 3.56 13.61
C ILE A 143 -17.98 3.91 12.13
N GLY A 144 -16.92 4.59 11.70
CA GLY A 144 -16.70 4.95 10.30
C GLY A 144 -16.23 3.76 9.46
N SER A 145 -15.20 3.09 9.94
CA SER A 145 -14.59 1.92 9.31
C SER A 145 -13.61 1.22 10.25
N THR A 146 -13.21 -0.01 9.88
CA THR A 146 -12.04 -0.67 10.46
C THR A 146 -11.00 -0.85 9.37
N ILE A 147 -9.79 -0.34 9.58
CA ILE A 147 -8.65 -0.44 8.68
C ILE A 147 -7.68 -1.45 9.29
N ASN A 148 -7.53 -2.61 8.66
CA ASN A 148 -6.65 -3.66 9.12
C ASN A 148 -5.40 -3.74 8.23
N MET A 149 -4.25 -3.45 8.80
CA MET A 149 -2.95 -3.64 8.17
C MET A 149 -2.50 -5.09 8.40
N VAL A 150 -2.16 -5.78 7.34
CA VAL A 150 -1.68 -7.16 7.39
C VAL A 150 -0.20 -7.17 7.03
N THR A 151 0.63 -7.66 7.94
CA THR A 151 2.06 -7.78 7.70
C THR A 151 2.40 -9.02 6.88
N THR A 152 3.53 -8.98 6.19
CA THR A 152 4.06 -10.15 5.49
C THR A 152 4.33 -11.27 6.50
N LYS A 153 3.75 -12.44 6.24
CA LYS A 153 3.96 -13.62 7.11
C LYS A 153 5.29 -14.29 6.73
N PRO A 154 6.26 -14.40 7.64
CA PRO A 154 7.56 -14.96 7.32
C PRO A 154 7.49 -16.38 6.76
N LEU A 155 6.55 -17.19 7.24
CA LEU A 155 6.37 -18.58 6.81
C LEU A 155 5.69 -18.73 5.42
N SER A 156 5.18 -17.65 4.84
CA SER A 156 4.62 -17.67 3.48
C SER A 156 5.68 -17.40 2.41
N ILE A 157 6.89 -17.04 2.81
CA ILE A 157 8.00 -16.74 1.90
C ILE A 157 8.79 -18.02 1.66
N ASN A 158 8.86 -18.45 0.40
CA ASN A 158 9.72 -19.57 0.00
C ASN A 158 11.15 -19.04 -0.19
N GLY A 159 12.03 -19.30 0.77
CA GLY A 159 13.43 -18.86 0.75
C GLY A 159 13.69 -17.61 1.59
N SER A 160 14.78 -16.89 1.31
CA SER A 160 15.13 -15.63 1.97
C SER A 160 14.76 -14.46 1.10
N LEU A 161 14.04 -13.48 1.64
CA LEU A 161 13.73 -12.21 1.00
C LEU A 161 14.58 -11.11 1.63
N ASN A 162 15.43 -10.48 0.83
CA ASN A 162 16.19 -9.30 1.23
C ASN A 162 15.80 -8.17 0.27
N SER A 163 15.25 -7.08 0.79
CA SER A 163 14.91 -5.89 0.01
C SER A 163 15.65 -4.68 0.58
N PHE A 164 16.23 -3.88 -0.31
CA PHE A 164 16.85 -2.62 0.02
C PHE A 164 16.19 -1.54 -0.83
N SER A 165 15.72 -0.46 -0.20
CA SER A 165 15.25 0.73 -0.90
C SER A 165 16.02 1.94 -0.41
N VAL A 166 16.33 2.84 -1.32
CA VAL A 166 16.94 4.15 -1.02
C VAL A 166 16.11 5.20 -1.71
N ASP A 167 15.42 6.01 -0.92
CA ASP A 167 14.60 7.10 -1.42
C ASP A 167 15.34 8.41 -1.24
N LEU A 168 15.60 9.12 -2.35
CA LEU A 168 16.23 10.43 -2.35
C LEU A 168 15.18 11.50 -2.66
N LEU A 169 14.82 12.27 -1.65
CA LEU A 169 13.96 13.44 -1.78
C LEU A 169 14.82 14.69 -1.99
N LYS A 170 14.59 15.38 -3.10
CA LYS A 170 15.18 16.69 -3.38
C LYS A 170 14.07 17.73 -3.42
N ASP A 171 14.05 18.61 -2.45
CA ASP A 171 13.18 19.79 -2.49
C ASP A 171 13.86 20.89 -3.33
N SER A 172 13.16 21.36 -4.37
CA SER A 172 13.64 22.42 -5.26
C SER A 172 13.10 23.81 -4.84
N THR A 173 12.34 23.91 -3.77
CA THR A 173 11.68 25.14 -3.31
C THR A 173 12.44 25.86 -2.20
N SER A 174 13.55 25.35 -1.73
CA SER A 174 14.43 26.07 -0.79
C SER A 174 15.37 26.99 -1.57
N GLU A 175 14.93 28.19 -1.91
CA GLU A 175 15.76 29.37 -2.12
C GLU A 175 15.90 30.17 -0.82
#